data_8b818fe2defd831f5d9241b211e4b225
#
_entry.id   8b818fe2defd831f5d9241b211e4b225
#
_cell.length_a   1.000
_cell.length_b   1.000
_cell.length_c   1.000
_cell.angle_alpha   90.00
_cell.angle_beta   90.00
_cell.angle_gamma   90.00
#
_symmetry.space_group_name_H-M   'P 1'
#
loop_
_entity.id
_entity.type
_entity.pdbx_description
1 polymer ?
#
loop_
_entity_poly.entity_id
_entity_poly.type
_entity_poly.pdbx_seq_one_letter_code
_entity_poly.pdbx_strand_id
1 'polypeptide(L)'
;MFLGHRDALKEEFSALENLQTYAALDGIDLPHEKALAALWHFGLRGRENLPVNCLSAGQKRRVLMARMLTRQARLWILDEPFNALDVSAVALLEGLMNEHLTSGGILVLTSHQVIHIPNVKALDL
;
A
#
# COMPACT_ATOMS: atom_id res chain seq x y z
N MET A 1 2.39 -3.33 10.74
CA MET A 1 1.35 -3.39 9.69
C MET A 1 1.49 -4.70 8.93
N PHE A 2 0.39 -5.38 8.74
CA PHE A 2 0.34 -6.63 7.99
C PHE A 2 -0.57 -6.50 6.78
N LEU A 3 -0.10 -6.94 5.61
CA LEU A 3 -0.90 -7.07 4.40
C LEU A 3 -0.80 -8.51 3.91
N GLY A 4 -1.91 -9.25 3.97
CA GLY A 4 -2.00 -10.61 3.50
C GLY A 4 -2.48 -10.70 2.05
N HIS A 5 -2.85 -11.91 1.63
CA HIS A 5 -3.36 -12.16 0.27
C HIS A 5 -4.68 -11.45 -0.01
N ARG A 6 -5.48 -11.22 1.01
CA ARG A 6 -6.75 -10.52 0.87
C ARG A 6 -6.55 -9.03 1.12
N ASP A 7 -7.22 -8.22 0.31
CA ASP A 7 -7.22 -6.79 0.50
C ASP A 7 -7.92 -6.43 1.82
N ALA A 8 -7.23 -5.72 2.69
CA ALA A 8 -7.76 -5.29 3.98
C ALA A 8 -8.47 -3.95 3.82
N LEU A 9 -9.37 -3.84 2.85
CA LEU A 9 -10.13 -2.63 2.57
C LEU A 9 -11.60 -2.83 2.93
N LYS A 10 -12.23 -1.76 3.37
CA LYS A 10 -13.68 -1.75 3.59
C LYS A 10 -14.36 -1.49 2.25
N GLU A 11 -15.00 -2.51 1.70
CA GLU A 11 -15.48 -2.55 0.33
C GLU A 11 -16.58 -1.53 0.03
N GLU A 12 -17.41 -1.19 1.03
CA GLU A 12 -18.48 -0.21 0.89
C GLU A 12 -17.99 1.24 1.00
N PHE A 13 -16.79 1.43 1.54
CA PHE A 13 -16.17 2.75 1.68
C PHE A 13 -15.43 3.14 0.42
N SER A 14 -15.31 4.43 0.17
CA SER A 14 -14.46 4.94 -0.91
C SER A 14 -12.98 4.73 -0.56
N ALA A 15 -12.11 4.90 -1.58
CA ALA A 15 -10.67 4.88 -1.36
C ALA A 15 -10.26 5.93 -0.33
N LEU A 16 -10.79 7.15 -0.46
CA LEU A 16 -10.50 8.24 0.47
C LEU A 16 -10.95 7.90 1.90
N GLU A 17 -12.17 7.39 2.05
CA GLU A 17 -12.70 6.97 3.35
C GLU A 17 -11.85 5.85 3.96
N ASN A 18 -11.38 4.91 3.15
CA ASN A 18 -10.49 3.85 3.63
C ASN A 18 -9.20 4.43 4.24
N LEU A 19 -8.55 5.35 3.55
CA LEU A 19 -7.33 5.95 4.06
C LEU A 19 -7.56 6.70 5.37
N GLN A 20 -8.61 7.51 5.42
CA GLN A 20 -8.93 8.32 6.60
C GLN A 20 -9.36 7.46 7.78
N THR A 21 -10.15 6.42 7.55
CA THR A 21 -10.62 5.51 8.60
C THR A 21 -9.45 4.74 9.22
N TYR A 22 -8.57 4.18 8.39
CA TYR A 22 -7.41 3.45 8.90
C TYR A 22 -6.41 4.34 9.62
N ALA A 23 -6.23 5.58 9.14
CA ALA A 23 -5.40 6.54 9.84
C ALA A 23 -5.97 6.86 11.22
N ALA A 24 -7.28 7.10 11.30
CA ALA A 24 -7.95 7.38 12.57
C ALA A 24 -7.82 6.21 13.55
N LEU A 25 -7.94 4.96 13.07
CA LEU A 25 -7.75 3.78 13.90
C LEU A 25 -6.31 3.67 14.44
N ASP A 26 -5.34 4.18 13.70
CA ASP A 26 -3.93 4.22 14.13
C ASP A 26 -3.61 5.46 14.99
N GLY A 27 -4.59 6.30 15.28
CA GLY A 27 -4.40 7.54 16.02
C GLY A 27 -3.69 8.63 15.23
N ILE A 28 -3.71 8.54 13.90
CA ILE A 28 -3.07 9.49 13.00
C ILE A 28 -4.12 10.46 12.47
N ASP A 29 -3.84 11.75 12.57
CA ASP A 29 -4.64 12.77 11.91
C ASP A 29 -4.14 12.92 10.46
N LEU A 30 -4.90 12.36 9.52
CA LEU A 30 -4.56 12.42 8.11
C LEU A 30 -5.40 13.50 7.43
N PRO A 31 -4.79 14.67 7.10
CA PRO A 31 -5.51 15.72 6.40
C PRO A 31 -6.03 15.24 5.04
N HIS A 32 -7.17 15.79 4.65
CA HIS A 32 -7.83 15.45 3.38
C HIS A 32 -6.89 15.60 2.18
N GLU A 33 -6.13 16.71 2.13
CA GLU A 33 -5.20 16.95 1.03
C GLU A 33 -4.09 15.91 0.95
N LYS A 34 -3.60 15.43 2.09
CA LYS A 34 -2.56 14.39 2.11
C LYS A 34 -3.11 13.04 1.66
N ALA A 35 -4.33 12.72 2.05
CA ALA A 35 -4.99 11.50 1.59
C ALA A 35 -5.20 11.53 0.08
N LEU A 36 -5.68 12.64 -0.47
CA LEU A 36 -5.83 12.82 -1.91
C LEU A 36 -4.49 12.71 -2.64
N ALA A 37 -3.46 13.38 -2.13
CA ALA A 37 -2.13 13.34 -2.74
C ALA A 37 -1.59 11.90 -2.80
N ALA A 38 -1.79 11.10 -1.76
CA ALA A 38 -1.39 9.69 -1.75
C ALA A 38 -2.12 8.90 -2.83
N LEU A 39 -3.43 9.06 -2.95
CA LEU A 39 -4.22 8.38 -3.99
C LEU A 39 -3.78 8.79 -5.38
N TRP A 40 -3.53 10.08 -5.60
CA TRP A 40 -3.08 10.58 -6.90
C TRP A 40 -1.68 10.08 -7.25
N HIS A 41 -0.81 9.96 -6.27
CA HIS A 41 0.52 9.39 -6.47
C HIS A 41 0.45 7.97 -7.04
N PHE A 42 -0.54 7.19 -6.62
CA PHE A 42 -0.73 5.82 -7.10
C PHE A 42 -1.72 5.72 -8.28
N GLY A 43 -2.02 6.85 -8.94
CA GLY A 43 -2.79 6.83 -10.19
C GLY A 43 -4.31 6.69 -10.01
N LEU A 44 -4.85 7.05 -8.86
CA LEU A 44 -6.27 6.92 -8.56
C LEU A 44 -7.04 8.23 -8.67
N ARG A 45 -6.48 9.21 -9.38
CA ARG A 45 -7.15 10.50 -9.60
C ARG A 45 -8.46 10.29 -10.34
N GLY A 46 -9.54 10.85 -9.82
CA GLY A 46 -10.88 10.70 -10.35
C GLY A 46 -11.65 9.50 -9.80
N ARG A 47 -10.99 8.67 -8.96
CA ARG A 47 -11.60 7.47 -8.37
C ARG A 47 -11.60 7.48 -6.84
N GLU A 48 -11.18 8.59 -6.24
CA GLU A 48 -11.03 8.72 -4.78
C GLU A 48 -12.35 8.58 -4.03
N ASN A 49 -13.47 8.92 -4.65
CA ASN A 49 -14.80 8.90 -4.02
C ASN A 49 -15.67 7.70 -4.43
N LEU A 50 -15.16 6.82 -5.28
CA LEU A 50 -15.88 5.61 -5.66
C LEU A 50 -15.76 4.55 -4.55
N PRO A 51 -16.83 3.79 -4.26
CA PRO A 51 -16.70 2.64 -3.38
C PRO A 51 -15.64 1.67 -3.88
N VAL A 52 -14.85 1.13 -2.98
CA VAL A 52 -13.74 0.24 -3.34
C VAL A 52 -14.23 -0.98 -4.11
N ASN A 53 -15.44 -1.47 -3.83
CA ASN A 53 -16.02 -2.60 -4.57
C ASN A 53 -16.24 -2.30 -6.06
N CYS A 54 -16.23 -1.02 -6.47
CA CYS A 54 -16.32 -0.61 -7.88
C CYS A 54 -14.95 -0.54 -8.57
N LEU A 55 -13.88 -0.76 -7.85
CA LEU A 55 -12.51 -0.69 -8.39
C LEU A 55 -12.04 -2.06 -8.89
N SER A 56 -11.14 -2.05 -9.87
CA SER A 56 -10.46 -3.27 -10.32
C SER A 56 -9.54 -3.80 -9.23
N ALA A 57 -9.10 -5.06 -9.36
CA ALA A 57 -8.13 -5.64 -8.42
C ALA A 57 -6.83 -4.81 -8.36
N GLY A 58 -6.32 -4.35 -9.50
CA GLY A 58 -5.14 -3.50 -9.55
C GLY A 58 -5.36 -2.15 -8.89
N GLN A 59 -6.53 -1.56 -9.07
CA GLN A 59 -6.88 -0.29 -8.41
C GLN A 59 -7.00 -0.47 -6.89
N LYS A 60 -7.60 -1.56 -6.43
CA LYS A 60 -7.65 -1.87 -5.00
C LYS A 60 -6.24 -2.01 -4.40
N ARG A 61 -5.33 -2.66 -5.12
CA ARG A 61 -3.93 -2.77 -4.69
C ARG A 61 -3.28 -1.39 -4.57
N ARG A 62 -3.59 -0.48 -5.48
CA ARG A 62 -3.08 0.89 -5.42
C ARG A 62 -3.63 1.67 -4.23
N VAL A 63 -4.88 1.43 -3.84
CA VAL A 63 -5.43 1.99 -2.59
C VAL A 63 -4.65 1.47 -1.39
N LEU A 64 -4.30 0.19 -1.36
CA LEU A 64 -3.47 -0.38 -0.29
C LEU A 64 -2.09 0.26 -0.24
N MET A 65 -1.47 0.52 -1.39
CA MET A 65 -0.18 1.23 -1.45
C MET A 65 -0.29 2.64 -0.89
N ALA A 66 -1.37 3.36 -1.23
CA ALA A 66 -1.62 4.69 -0.68
C ALA A 66 -1.79 4.63 0.85
N ARG A 67 -2.48 3.61 1.34
CA ARG A 67 -2.62 3.38 2.77
C ARG A 67 -1.28 3.11 3.45
N MET A 68 -0.40 2.33 2.80
CA MET A 68 0.96 2.09 3.30
C MET A 68 1.75 3.39 3.41
N LEU A 69 1.65 4.23 2.39
CA LEU A 69 2.35 5.53 2.37
C LEU A 69 1.88 6.44 3.50
N THR A 70 0.60 6.42 3.84
CA THR A 70 0.02 7.30 4.86
C THR A 70 0.10 6.74 6.28
N ARG A 71 0.46 5.47 6.45
CA ARG A 71 0.65 4.88 7.78
C ARG A 71 2.07 5.18 8.28
N GLN A 72 2.19 5.26 9.60
CA GLN A 72 3.47 5.53 10.26
C GLN A 72 4.02 4.29 10.97
N ALA A 73 3.66 3.10 10.50
CA ALA A 73 4.15 1.85 11.07
C ALA A 73 5.62 1.62 10.67
N ARG A 74 6.46 1.30 11.66
CA ARG A 74 7.87 1.02 11.41
C ARG A 74 8.09 -0.36 10.80
N LEU A 75 7.31 -1.36 11.21
CA LEU A 75 7.40 -2.72 10.72
C LEU A 75 6.30 -2.98 9.69
N TRP A 76 6.69 -3.41 8.51
CA TRP A 76 5.78 -3.87 7.46
C TRP A 76 5.98 -5.36 7.24
N ILE A 77 4.89 -6.11 7.27
CA ILE A 77 4.86 -7.54 6.95
C ILE A 77 3.94 -7.70 5.75
N LEU A 78 4.50 -8.08 4.61
CA LEU A 78 3.79 -8.16 3.35
C LEU A 78 3.83 -9.59 2.81
N ASP A 79 2.66 -10.16 2.53
CA ASP A 79 2.53 -11.51 2.01
C ASP A 79 2.17 -11.44 0.53
N GLU A 80 3.10 -11.88 -0.33
CA GLU A 80 2.95 -11.87 -1.79
C GLU A 80 2.50 -10.49 -2.32
N PRO A 81 3.18 -9.39 -1.95
CA PRO A 81 2.69 -8.05 -2.29
C PRO A 81 2.74 -7.74 -3.78
N PHE A 82 3.56 -8.46 -4.57
CA PHE A 82 3.68 -8.24 -6.01
C PHE A 82 2.64 -9.00 -6.82
N ASN A 83 1.83 -9.83 -6.17
CA ASN A 83 0.87 -10.67 -6.85
C ASN A 83 -0.19 -9.84 -7.58
N ALA A 84 -0.48 -10.19 -8.84
CA ALA A 84 -1.47 -9.52 -9.69
C ALA A 84 -1.17 -8.04 -10.01
N LEU A 85 0.07 -7.60 -9.86
CA LEU A 85 0.48 -6.23 -10.21
C LEU A 85 1.06 -6.18 -11.62
N ASP A 86 0.74 -5.13 -12.36
CA ASP A 86 1.40 -4.83 -13.62
C ASP A 86 2.80 -4.23 -13.37
N VAL A 87 3.58 -4.04 -14.44
CA VAL A 87 4.96 -3.54 -14.35
C VAL A 87 5.00 -2.18 -13.66
N SER A 88 4.06 -1.29 -13.99
CA SER A 88 3.98 0.04 -13.39
C SER A 88 3.72 -0.01 -11.89
N ALA A 89 2.79 -0.87 -11.46
CA ALA A 89 2.44 -1.03 -10.05
C ALA A 89 3.59 -1.68 -9.26
N VAL A 90 4.30 -2.64 -9.86
CA VAL A 90 5.49 -3.24 -9.23
C VAL A 90 6.54 -2.17 -8.96
N ALA A 91 6.82 -1.30 -9.93
CA ALA A 91 7.78 -0.22 -9.76
C ALA A 91 7.38 0.75 -8.63
N LEU A 92 6.09 1.10 -8.55
CA LEU A 92 5.57 1.95 -7.49
C LEU A 92 5.75 1.31 -6.12
N LEU A 93 5.44 0.02 -6.01
CA LEU A 93 5.56 -0.71 -4.75
C LEU A 93 7.02 -0.86 -4.32
N GLU A 94 7.91 -1.15 -5.26
CA GLU A 94 9.35 -1.22 -4.97
C GLU A 94 9.89 0.12 -4.47
N GLY A 95 9.46 1.22 -5.08
CA GLY A 95 9.81 2.56 -4.64
C GLY A 95 9.33 2.85 -3.21
N LEU A 96 8.10 2.47 -2.91
CA LEU A 96 7.51 2.63 -1.59
C LEU A 96 8.27 1.82 -0.52
N MET A 97 8.62 0.58 -0.84
CA MET A 97 9.42 -0.28 0.05
C MET A 97 10.81 0.30 0.29
N ASN A 98 11.45 0.80 -0.76
CA ASN A 98 12.77 1.40 -0.67
C ASN A 98 12.76 2.66 0.21
N GLU A 99 11.76 3.51 0.05
CA GLU A 99 11.60 4.69 0.91
C GLU A 99 11.40 4.31 2.38
N HIS A 100 10.62 3.27 2.63
CA HIS A 100 10.39 2.77 3.98
C HIS A 100 11.68 2.29 4.62
N LEU A 101 12.48 1.52 3.90
CA LEU A 101 13.78 1.02 4.38
C LEU A 101 14.78 2.15 4.59
N THR A 102 14.83 3.11 3.67
CA THR A 102 15.73 4.26 3.74
C THR A 102 15.42 5.14 4.96
N SER A 103 14.17 5.25 5.35
CA SER A 103 13.76 6.01 6.53
C SER A 103 13.89 5.24 7.84
N GLY A 104 14.53 4.08 7.83
CA GLY A 104 14.79 3.27 9.03
C GLY A 104 13.71 2.25 9.35
N GLY A 105 12.78 2.01 8.43
CA GLY A 105 11.74 1.01 8.60
C GLY A 105 12.26 -0.41 8.42
N ILE A 106 11.47 -1.38 8.89
CA ILE A 106 11.75 -2.80 8.79
C ILE A 106 10.71 -3.43 7.87
N LEU A 107 11.17 -4.27 6.96
CA LEU A 107 10.32 -4.91 5.97
C LEU A 107 10.55 -6.42 5.99
N VAL A 108 9.46 -7.17 6.16
CA VAL A 108 9.44 -8.63 6.00
C VAL A 108 8.43 -8.94 4.90
N LEU A 109 8.84 -9.69 3.90
CA LEU A 109 7.92 -10.04 2.82
C LEU A 109 8.15 -11.46 2.32
N THR A 110 7.09 -12.07 1.77
CA THR A 110 7.19 -13.31 1.00
C THR A 110 7.04 -12.96 -0.47
N SER A 111 7.75 -13.66 -1.33
CA SER A 111 7.64 -13.45 -2.78
C SER A 111 8.18 -14.65 -3.55
N HIS A 112 7.53 -14.96 -4.67
CA HIS A 112 8.02 -15.92 -5.66
C HIS A 112 8.71 -15.23 -6.84
N GLN A 113 8.82 -13.90 -6.79
CA GLN A 113 9.41 -13.08 -7.85
C GLN A 113 10.76 -12.53 -7.41
N VAL A 114 11.61 -12.18 -8.38
CA VAL A 114 12.86 -11.49 -8.10
C VAL A 114 12.56 -10.09 -7.59
N ILE A 115 13.20 -9.73 -6.48
CA ILE A 115 12.98 -8.43 -5.82
C ILE A 115 14.16 -7.53 -6.13
N HIS A 116 13.87 -6.33 -6.66
CA HIS A 116 14.86 -5.32 -7.02
C HIS A 116 14.95 -4.22 -5.95
N ILE A 117 15.22 -4.62 -4.71
CA ILE A 117 15.36 -3.70 -3.57
C ILE A 117 16.75 -3.89 -2.97
N PRO A 118 17.54 -2.80 -2.80
CA PRO A 118 18.86 -2.91 -2.17
C PRO A 118 18.77 -3.42 -0.73
N ASN A 119 19.78 -4.19 -0.32
CA ASN A 119 19.94 -4.65 1.06
C ASN A 119 18.86 -5.63 1.56
N VAL A 120 18.18 -6.31 0.66
CA VAL A 120 17.23 -7.38 1.02
C VAL A 120 18.01 -8.68 1.22
N LYS A 121 17.74 -9.36 2.34
CA LYS A 121 18.28 -10.69 2.65
C LYS A 121 17.19 -11.72 2.44
N ALA A 122 17.47 -12.71 1.61
CA ALA A 122 16.55 -13.82 1.39
C ALA A 122 16.76 -14.91 2.44
N LEU A 123 15.66 -15.45 2.95
CA LEU A 123 15.66 -16.61 3.84
C LEU A 123 14.87 -17.72 3.15
N ASP A 124 15.51 -18.87 3.00
CA ASP A 124 14.84 -20.10 2.54
C ASP A 124 14.29 -20.84 3.74
N LEU A 125 12.98 -20.93 3.80
CA LEU A 125 12.29 -21.61 4.90
C LEU A 125 11.80 -22.99 4.48
#